data_864eae4524ff8b3d9e725d693aedf56b
#
_entry.id   864eae4524ff8b3d9e725d693aedf56b
#
_cell.length_a   1.000
_cell.length_b   1.000
_cell.length_c   1.000
_cell.angle_alpha   90.00
_cell.angle_beta   90.00
_cell.angle_gamma   90.00
#
_symmetry.space_group_name_H-M   'P 1'
#
loop_
_entity.id
_entity.type
_entity.pdbx_description
1 polymer ?
#
loop_
_entity_poly.entity_id
_entity_poly.type
_entity_poly.pdbx_seq_one_letter_code
_entity_poly.pdbx_strand_id
1 'polypeptide(L)' 'MIRRVREALAIRDRTQQELENTQRTVAQQVRASFLNVTSGIAQVQALEAALVSTESQLASTRLGQDVG' A
#
# COMPACT_ATOMS: atom_id res chain seq x y z
N MET A 1 29.73 30.09 -28.43
CA MET A 1 28.55 29.40 -28.96
C MET A 1 28.50 27.92 -28.59
N ILE A 2 29.56 27.18 -28.83
CA ILE A 2 29.58 25.73 -28.56
C ILE A 2 29.39 25.40 -27.08
N ARG A 3 29.95 26.21 -26.18
CA ARG A 3 29.82 26.03 -24.73
C ARG A 3 28.38 26.18 -24.27
N ARG A 4 27.65 27.18 -24.78
CA ARG A 4 26.25 27.41 -24.40
C ARG A 4 25.35 26.28 -24.87
N VAL A 5 25.61 25.76 -26.05
CA VAL A 5 24.86 24.61 -26.56
C VAL A 5 25.11 23.39 -25.71
N ARG A 6 26.36 23.13 -25.34
CA ARG A 6 26.70 22.00 -24.46
C ARG A 6 26.07 22.12 -23.08
N GLU A 7 26.09 23.34 -22.50
CA GLU A 7 25.44 23.59 -21.23
C GLU A 7 23.93 23.37 -21.30
N ALA A 8 23.30 23.86 -22.38
CA ALA A 8 21.88 23.67 -22.59
C ALA A 8 21.51 22.19 -22.72
N LEU A 9 22.32 21.44 -23.47
CA LEU A 9 22.11 19.99 -23.62
C LEU A 9 22.32 19.25 -22.29
N ALA A 10 23.33 19.64 -21.52
CA ALA A 10 23.59 19.04 -20.21
C ALA A 10 22.44 19.30 -19.24
N ILE A 11 21.92 20.52 -19.23
CA ILE A 11 20.78 20.90 -18.39
C ILE A 11 19.54 20.11 -18.82
N ARG A 12 19.31 19.99 -20.11
CA ARG A 12 18.19 19.22 -20.67
C ARG A 12 18.27 17.77 -20.26
N ASP A 13 19.44 17.15 -20.39
CA ASP A 13 19.65 15.75 -20.01
C ASP A 13 19.41 15.55 -18.51
N ARG A 14 19.92 16.46 -17.71
CA ARG A 14 19.76 16.45 -16.24
C ARG A 14 18.28 16.54 -15.87
N THR A 15 17.58 17.48 -16.47
CA THR A 15 16.15 17.68 -16.23
C THR A 15 15.36 16.44 -16.63
N GLN A 16 15.70 15.84 -17.76
CA GLN A 16 15.04 14.64 -18.24
C GLN A 16 15.26 13.46 -17.27
N GLN A 17 16.49 13.30 -16.77
CA GLN A 17 16.79 12.26 -15.77
C GLN A 17 16.06 12.51 -14.46
N GLU A 18 15.98 13.74 -14.01
CA GLU A 18 15.22 14.10 -12.82
C GLU A 18 13.75 13.78 -12.99
N LEU A 19 13.19 14.08 -14.16
CA LEU A 19 11.81 13.75 -14.47
C LEU A 19 11.58 12.25 -14.44
N GLU A 20 12.45 11.46 -15.07
CA GLU A 20 12.36 10.01 -15.05
C GLU A 20 12.46 9.45 -13.63
N ASN A 21 13.37 9.98 -12.82
CA ASN A 21 13.50 9.58 -11.43
C ASN A 21 12.24 9.91 -10.63
N THR A 22 11.65 11.07 -10.84
CA THR A 22 10.41 11.47 -10.20
C THR A 22 9.27 10.55 -10.60
N GLN A 23 9.17 10.21 -11.88
CA GLN A 23 8.15 9.29 -12.37
C GLN A 23 8.28 7.91 -11.73
N ARG A 24 9.51 7.40 -11.59
CA ARG A 24 9.75 6.12 -10.91
C ARG A 24 9.35 6.18 -9.44
N THR A 25 9.73 7.26 -8.76
CA THR A 25 9.41 7.46 -7.34
C THR A 25 7.91 7.50 -7.13
N VAL A 26 7.19 8.25 -7.98
CA VAL A 26 5.73 8.35 -7.90
C VAL A 26 5.10 6.98 -8.17
N ALA A 27 5.59 6.25 -9.18
CA ALA A 27 5.08 4.92 -9.49
C ALA A 27 5.28 3.96 -8.32
N GLN A 28 6.45 4.02 -7.66
CA GLN A 28 6.73 3.20 -6.48
C GLN A 28 5.82 3.57 -5.30
N GLN A 29 5.59 4.86 -5.08
CA GLN A 29 4.72 5.32 -4.01
C GLN A 29 3.27 4.91 -4.24
N VAL A 30 2.79 5.01 -5.48
CA VAL A 30 1.44 4.56 -5.83
C VAL A 30 1.30 3.06 -5.59
N ARG A 31 2.28 2.29 -6.00
CA ARG A 31 2.28 0.83 -5.81
C ARG A 31 2.30 0.48 -4.32
N ALA A 32 3.15 1.14 -3.54
CA ALA A 32 3.23 0.93 -2.09
C ALA A 32 1.92 1.28 -1.41
N SER A 33 1.28 2.40 -1.79
CA SER A 33 -0.01 2.81 -1.25
C SER A 33 -1.10 1.81 -1.60
N PHE A 34 -1.11 1.30 -2.82
CA PHE A 34 -2.06 0.28 -3.25
C PHE A 34 -1.90 -1.00 -2.42
N LEU A 35 -0.66 -1.45 -2.22
CA LEU A 35 -0.39 -2.64 -1.40
C LEU A 35 -0.79 -2.42 0.05
N ASN A 36 -0.57 -1.23 0.60
CA ASN A 36 -0.96 -0.90 1.97
C ASN A 36 -2.47 -0.93 2.14
N VAL A 37 -3.21 -0.38 1.18
CA VAL A 37 -4.68 -0.38 1.21
C VAL A 37 -5.20 -1.81 1.09
N THR A 38 -4.67 -2.59 0.15
CA THR A 38 -5.07 -3.97 -0.06
C THR A 38 -4.79 -4.82 1.18
N SER A 39 -3.62 -4.64 1.79
CA SER A 39 -3.25 -5.33 3.02
C SER A 39 -4.16 -4.93 4.18
N GLY A 40 -4.50 -3.64 4.29
CA GLY A 40 -5.42 -3.14 5.30
C GLY A 40 -6.80 -3.75 5.18
N ILE A 41 -7.33 -3.87 3.96
CA ILE A 41 -8.61 -4.51 3.69
C ILE A 41 -8.57 -5.97 4.12
N ALA A 42 -7.50 -6.69 3.79
CA ALA A 42 -7.33 -8.08 4.19
C ALA A 42 -7.30 -8.24 5.71
N GLN A 43 -6.64 -7.31 6.41
CA GLN A 43 -6.59 -7.31 7.87
C GLN A 43 -7.98 -7.08 8.48
N VAL A 44 -8.75 -6.15 7.93
CA VAL A 44 -10.11 -5.88 8.40
C VAL A 44 -10.98 -7.12 8.19
N GLN A 45 -10.90 -7.75 7.04
CA GLN A 45 -11.65 -8.96 6.75
C GLN A 45 -11.27 -10.10 7.70
N ALA A 46 -9.98 -10.25 8.00
CA ALA A 46 -9.51 -11.26 8.94
C ALA A 46 -10.04 -11.00 10.35
N LEU A 47 -10.04 -9.74 10.79
CA LEU A 47 -10.57 -9.35 12.10
C LEU A 47 -12.07 -9.57 12.19
N GLU A 48 -12.81 -9.27 11.12
CA GLU A 48 -14.24 -9.54 11.05
C GLU A 48 -14.54 -11.04 11.18
N ALA A 49 -13.78 -11.85 10.44
CA ALA A 49 -13.92 -13.31 10.52
C ALA A 49 -13.58 -13.84 11.91
N ALA A 50 -12.53 -13.30 12.54
CA ALA A 50 -12.16 -13.67 13.90
C ALA A 50 -13.25 -13.29 14.91
N LEU A 51 -13.86 -12.13 14.75
CA LEU A 51 -14.96 -11.67 15.59
C LEU A 51 -16.16 -12.60 15.49
N VAL A 52 -16.55 -12.94 14.26
CA VAL A 52 -17.66 -13.89 14.04
C VAL A 52 -17.36 -15.24 14.69
N SER A 53 -16.14 -15.75 14.53
CA SER A 53 -15.71 -16.98 15.17
C SER A 53 -15.80 -16.92 16.69
N THR A 54 -15.35 -15.83 17.28
CA THR A 54 -15.35 -15.62 18.71
C THR A 54 -16.78 -15.54 19.23
N GLU A 55 -17.66 -14.82 18.56
CA GLU A 55 -19.08 -14.73 18.91
C GLU A 55 -19.74 -16.10 18.85
N SER A 56 -19.43 -16.90 17.82
CA SER A 56 -19.94 -18.25 17.67
C SER A 56 -19.45 -19.17 18.79
N GLN A 57 -18.19 -19.09 19.16
CA GLN A 57 -17.62 -19.84 20.27
C GLN A 57 -18.26 -19.46 21.60
N LEU A 58 -18.46 -18.17 21.82
CA LEU A 58 -19.08 -17.67 23.04
C LEU A 58 -20.52 -18.15 23.16
N ALA A 59 -21.27 -18.10 22.05
CA ALA A 59 -22.65 -18.59 22.01
C ALA A 59 -22.70 -20.09 22.32
N SER A 60 -21.80 -20.90 21.75
CA SER A 60 -21.70 -22.32 22.00
C SER A 60 -21.37 -22.62 23.47
N THR A 61 -20.45 -21.84 24.04
CA THR A 61 -20.07 -22.01 25.45
C THR A 61 -21.24 -21.67 26.38
N ARG A 62 -21.97 -20.60 26.08
CA ARG A 62 -23.17 -20.24 26.86
C ARG A 62 -24.24 -21.32 26.81
N LEU A 63 -24.50 -21.86 25.62
CA LEU A 63 -25.44 -22.94 25.46
C LEU A 63 -25.00 -24.20 26.25
N GLY A 64 -23.71 -24.51 26.20
CA GLY A 64 -23.14 -25.58 26.96
C GLY A 64 -23.29 -25.40 28.47
N GLN A 65 -23.11 -24.18 28.95
CA GLN A 65 -23.29 -23.87 30.38
C GLN A 65 -24.75 -23.88 30.79
N ASP A 66 -25.65 -23.44 29.96
CA ASP A 66 -27.09 -23.44 30.24
C ASP A 66 -27.66 -24.83 30.32
N VAL A 67 -27.12 -25.74 29.50
CA VAL A 67 -27.56 -27.13 29.45
C VAL A 67 -26.92 -27.99 30.55
N GLY A 68 -25.71 -27.60 30.93
CA GLY A 68 -24.95 -28.32 31.92
C GLY A 68 -25.25 -27.86 33.34
#